data_db5fcc6b37655a2267220a091eac91de
#
_entry.id   db5fcc6b37655a2267220a091eac91de
#
_cell.length_a   1.000
_cell.length_b   1.000
_cell.length_c   1.000
_cell.angle_alpha   90.00
_cell.angle_beta   90.00
_cell.angle_gamma   90.00
#
_symmetry.space_group_name_H-M   'P 1'
#
loop_
_entity.id
_entity.type
_entity.pdbx_description
1 polymer ?
#
loop_
_entity_poly.entity_id
_entity_poly.type
_entity_poly.pdbx_seq_one_letter_code
_entity_poly.pdbx_strand_id
1 'polypeptide(L)'
;ILCLNVDIERYFEHIEIESDYLKILFFKTILKIVHSGFRQDLSFGSIIEGQTIAGGVAEVTRDHCIRIDSRQLNQFDEDIAMAMIAHELAHDHLRHFKHWTPNLENEHIADNLARQWGFNVDRFRDFCGAPRMNNRLLQIHS
;
A
#
# COMPACT_ATOMS: atom_id res chain seq x y z
N ILE A 1 12.88 -17.89 -12.14
CA ILE A 1 13.62 -16.93 -11.31
C ILE A 1 14.05 -15.73 -12.15
N LEU A 2 14.61 -15.98 -13.34
CA LEU A 2 14.99 -14.90 -14.25
C LEU A 2 13.78 -14.08 -14.68
N CYS A 3 12.64 -14.74 -14.92
CA CYS A 3 11.41 -14.05 -15.27
C CYS A 3 10.91 -13.14 -14.16
N LEU A 4 11.09 -13.56 -12.91
CA LEU A 4 10.70 -12.73 -11.77
C LEU A 4 11.48 -11.43 -11.71
N ASN A 5 12.78 -11.48 -12.00
CA ASN A 5 13.61 -10.28 -11.98
C ASN A 5 13.17 -9.26 -13.05
N VAL A 6 12.85 -9.75 -14.25
CA VAL A 6 12.37 -8.88 -15.33
C VAL A 6 11.02 -8.28 -14.95
N ASP A 7 10.11 -9.09 -14.39
CA ASP A 7 8.79 -8.61 -14.01
C ASP A 7 8.85 -7.57 -12.91
N ILE A 8 9.77 -7.73 -11.96
CA ILE A 8 9.92 -6.79 -10.86
C ILE A 8 10.40 -5.42 -11.35
N GLU A 9 11.35 -5.41 -12.27
CA GLU A 9 11.94 -4.15 -12.75
C GLU A 9 10.89 -3.19 -13.31
N ARG A 10 9.91 -3.70 -14.02
CA ARG A 10 8.87 -2.85 -14.62
C ARG A 10 8.02 -2.13 -13.59
N TYR A 11 7.95 -2.64 -12.35
CA TYR A 11 7.19 -1.99 -11.30
C TYR A 11 7.87 -0.75 -10.74
N PHE A 12 9.09 -0.45 -11.17
CA PHE A 12 9.85 0.69 -10.68
C PHE A 12 9.92 1.84 -11.67
N GLU A 13 9.20 1.78 -12.78
CA GLU A 13 9.29 2.78 -13.84
C GLU A 13 8.68 4.13 -13.46
N HIS A 14 7.66 4.16 -12.61
CA HIS A 14 6.93 5.38 -12.25
C HIS A 14 6.96 5.63 -10.75
N ILE A 15 8.15 5.54 -10.18
CA ILE A 15 8.32 5.65 -8.75
C ILE A 15 9.14 6.89 -8.42
N GLU A 16 8.57 7.78 -7.59
CA GLU A 16 9.25 8.96 -7.08
C GLU A 16 9.53 8.76 -5.59
N ILE A 17 10.50 7.89 -5.31
CA ILE A 17 10.94 7.60 -3.95
C ILE A 17 12.41 7.99 -3.84
N GLU A 18 12.71 8.88 -2.90
CA GLU A 18 14.07 9.35 -2.68
C GLU A 18 14.79 8.60 -1.57
N SER A 19 14.08 8.23 -0.50
CA SER A 19 14.73 7.58 0.64
C SER A 19 15.07 6.13 0.32
N ASP A 20 16.28 5.72 0.68
CA ASP A 20 16.72 4.34 0.49
C ASP A 20 15.88 3.37 1.31
N TYR A 21 15.49 3.79 2.51
CA TYR A 21 14.62 3.00 3.37
C TYR A 21 13.32 2.61 2.66
N LEU A 22 12.62 3.60 2.10
CA LEU A 22 11.35 3.33 1.44
C LEU A 22 11.53 2.54 0.15
N LYS A 23 12.62 2.78 -0.59
CA LYS A 23 12.93 1.98 -1.78
C LYS A 23 13.07 0.50 -1.44
N ILE A 24 13.83 0.19 -0.39
CA ILE A 24 14.05 -1.18 0.03
C ILE A 24 12.74 -1.81 0.50
N LEU A 25 11.98 -1.06 1.29
CA LEU A 25 10.71 -1.54 1.81
C LEU A 25 9.71 -1.83 0.70
N PHE A 26 9.62 -0.94 -0.28
CA PHE A 26 8.76 -1.11 -1.43
C PHE A 26 9.19 -2.31 -2.26
N PHE A 27 10.50 -2.46 -2.50
CA PHE A 27 11.05 -3.60 -3.22
C PHE A 27 10.69 -4.92 -2.52
N LYS A 28 10.88 -4.99 -1.20
CA LYS A 28 10.52 -6.18 -0.43
C LYS A 28 9.02 -6.50 -0.51
N THR A 29 8.20 -5.46 -0.50
CA THR A 29 6.75 -5.62 -0.61
C THR A 29 6.37 -6.22 -1.97
N ILE A 30 6.92 -5.68 -3.05
CA ILE A 30 6.65 -6.19 -4.40
C ILE A 30 7.14 -7.64 -4.53
N LEU A 31 8.33 -7.94 -4.03
CA LEU A 31 8.87 -9.31 -4.06
C LEU A 31 7.92 -10.29 -3.35
N LYS A 32 7.41 -9.91 -2.20
CA LYS A 32 6.51 -10.77 -1.45
C LYS A 32 5.22 -11.03 -2.22
N ILE A 33 4.68 -10.01 -2.88
CA ILE A 33 3.48 -10.17 -3.70
C ILE A 33 3.75 -11.13 -4.86
N VAL A 34 4.85 -10.93 -5.57
CA VAL A 34 5.21 -11.79 -6.70
C VAL A 34 5.40 -13.24 -6.24
N HIS A 35 6.05 -13.45 -5.10
CA HIS A 35 6.32 -14.78 -4.57
C HIS A 35 5.10 -15.44 -3.90
N SER A 36 4.04 -14.70 -3.68
CA SER A 36 2.82 -15.23 -3.05
C SER A 36 2.03 -16.19 -3.95
N GLY A 37 2.38 -16.25 -5.22
CA GLY A 37 1.60 -17.00 -6.20
C GLY A 37 0.50 -16.18 -6.85
N PHE A 38 0.48 -14.89 -6.61
CA PHE A 38 -0.47 -13.98 -7.25
C PHE A 38 -0.23 -14.00 -8.76
N ARG A 39 -1.23 -14.44 -9.51
CA ARG A 39 -1.05 -14.72 -10.94
C ARG A 39 -1.41 -13.54 -11.84
N GLN A 40 -2.15 -12.57 -11.33
CA GLN A 40 -2.49 -11.38 -12.08
C GLN A 40 -1.29 -10.43 -12.07
N ASP A 41 -1.17 -9.63 -13.11
CA ASP A 41 -0.21 -8.54 -13.09
C ASP A 41 -0.67 -7.51 -12.06
N LEU A 42 0.23 -7.19 -11.15
CA LEU A 42 -0.06 -6.15 -10.16
C LEU A 42 -0.17 -4.82 -10.89
N SER A 43 -1.32 -4.17 -10.75
CA SER A 43 -1.58 -2.89 -11.37
C SER A 43 -1.57 -1.79 -10.33
N PHE A 44 -0.71 -0.81 -10.52
CA PHE A 44 -0.73 0.40 -9.70
C PHE A 44 -0.22 1.57 -10.54
N GLY A 45 -0.56 2.76 -10.08
CA GLY A 45 -0.14 3.98 -10.76
C GLY A 45 1.20 4.50 -10.23
N SER A 46 1.27 5.80 -10.06
CA SER A 46 2.50 6.43 -9.55
C SER A 46 2.64 6.23 -8.05
N ILE A 47 3.89 6.10 -7.60
CA ILE A 47 4.22 6.06 -6.17
C ILE A 47 5.00 7.32 -5.85
N ILE A 48 4.52 8.08 -4.89
CA ILE A 48 5.14 9.35 -4.51
C ILE A 48 5.43 9.34 -3.02
N GLU A 49 6.66 9.65 -2.67
CA GLU A 49 7.06 9.82 -1.27
C GLU A 49 6.79 11.25 -0.86
N GLY A 50 6.01 11.43 0.21
CA GLY A 50 5.69 12.75 0.73
C GLY A 50 4.47 12.72 1.62
N GLN A 51 4.07 13.90 2.07
CA GLN A 51 2.88 14.02 2.91
C GLN A 51 1.64 13.59 2.15
N THR A 52 0.76 12.86 2.83
CA THR A 52 -0.52 12.47 2.26
C THR A 52 -1.52 13.63 2.36
N ILE A 53 -2.55 13.57 1.54
CA ILE A 53 -3.58 14.62 1.52
C ILE A 53 -4.36 14.61 2.83
N ALA A 54 -4.70 13.44 3.33
CA ALA A 54 -5.48 13.30 4.56
C ALA A 54 -4.62 13.33 5.83
N GLY A 55 -3.30 13.35 5.71
CA GLY A 55 -2.39 13.40 6.85
C GLY A 55 -1.99 12.07 7.44
N GLY A 56 -2.48 10.96 6.88
CA GLY A 56 -2.12 9.62 7.33
C GLY A 56 -0.79 9.14 6.77
N VAL A 57 -0.47 7.87 7.03
CA VAL A 57 0.81 7.27 6.64
C VAL A 57 0.88 7.03 5.14
N ALA A 58 -0.20 6.55 4.55
CA ALA A 58 -0.28 6.22 3.13
C ALA A 58 -1.72 6.36 2.65
N GLU A 59 -1.88 6.61 1.36
CA GLU A 59 -3.21 6.74 0.76
C GLU A 59 -3.14 6.49 -0.74
N VAL A 60 -4.26 6.05 -1.32
CA VAL A 60 -4.46 6.04 -2.77
C VAL A 60 -5.36 7.21 -3.12
N THR A 61 -4.94 8.02 -4.07
CA THR A 61 -5.69 9.19 -4.48
C THR A 61 -6.47 8.92 -5.78
N ARG A 62 -7.43 9.81 -6.06
CA ARG A 62 -8.31 9.66 -7.23
C ARG A 62 -7.57 9.71 -8.56
N ASP A 63 -6.40 10.31 -8.59
CA ASP A 63 -5.56 10.40 -9.78
C ASP A 63 -4.64 9.18 -9.95
N HIS A 64 -4.98 8.07 -9.29
CA HIS A 64 -4.25 6.81 -9.40
C HIS A 64 -2.81 6.94 -8.93
N CYS A 65 -2.64 7.57 -7.78
CA CYS A 65 -1.35 7.78 -7.17
C CYS A 65 -1.36 7.26 -5.73
N ILE A 66 -0.31 6.55 -5.35
CA ILE A 66 -0.12 6.13 -3.96
C ILE A 66 0.89 7.10 -3.35
N ARG A 67 0.46 7.80 -2.30
CA ARG A 67 1.33 8.69 -1.53
C ARG A 67 1.73 8.01 -0.24
N ILE A 68 3.00 8.07 0.07
CA ILE A 68 3.55 7.43 1.28
C ILE A 68 4.37 8.46 2.03
N ASP A 69 3.99 8.73 3.27
CA ASP A 69 4.76 9.59 4.16
C ASP A 69 5.79 8.71 4.88
N SER A 70 7.00 8.70 4.36
CA SER A 70 8.05 7.85 4.89
C SER A 70 8.44 8.17 6.32
N ARG A 71 8.25 9.42 6.77
CA ARG A 71 8.56 9.80 8.14
C ARG A 71 7.60 9.15 9.13
N GLN A 72 6.32 9.09 8.78
CA GLN A 72 5.34 8.38 9.60
C GLN A 72 5.54 6.87 9.50
N LEU A 73 5.77 6.37 8.30
CA LEU A 73 5.97 4.95 8.07
C LEU A 73 7.16 4.40 8.85
N ASN A 74 8.21 5.20 8.96
CA ASN A 74 9.44 4.80 9.64
C ASN A 74 9.26 4.57 11.15
N GLN A 75 8.12 4.97 11.72
CA GLN A 75 7.82 4.72 13.14
C GLN A 75 7.35 3.30 13.41
N PHE A 76 7.01 2.57 12.37
CA PHE A 76 6.52 1.19 12.49
C PHE A 76 7.63 0.21 12.12
N ASP A 77 7.55 -1.00 12.66
CA ASP A 77 8.51 -2.01 12.23
C ASP A 77 8.19 -2.47 10.78
N GLU A 78 9.11 -3.23 10.22
CA GLU A 78 9.05 -3.60 8.81
C GLU A 78 7.77 -4.36 8.46
N ASP A 79 7.34 -5.29 9.31
CA ASP A 79 6.13 -6.09 9.08
C ASP A 79 4.89 -5.22 8.93
N ILE A 80 4.73 -4.28 9.84
CA ILE A 80 3.58 -3.38 9.84
C ILE A 80 3.66 -2.45 8.63
N ALA A 81 4.84 -1.87 8.39
CA ALA A 81 5.05 -0.95 7.28
C ALA A 81 4.76 -1.63 5.94
N MET A 82 5.22 -2.85 5.75
CA MET A 82 4.94 -3.60 4.52
C MET A 82 3.45 -3.90 4.36
N ALA A 83 2.77 -4.25 5.45
CA ALA A 83 1.32 -4.50 5.40
C ALA A 83 0.56 -3.22 5.03
N MET A 84 0.99 -2.06 5.51
CA MET A 84 0.38 -0.78 5.15
C MET A 84 0.54 -0.48 3.67
N ILE A 85 1.74 -0.68 3.14
CA ILE A 85 2.00 -0.48 1.71
C ILE A 85 1.18 -1.48 0.88
N ALA A 86 1.14 -2.73 1.30
CA ALA A 86 0.37 -3.76 0.60
C ALA A 86 -1.12 -3.44 0.57
N HIS A 87 -1.66 -2.89 1.66
CA HIS A 87 -3.05 -2.48 1.72
C HIS A 87 -3.36 -1.40 0.66
N GLU A 88 -2.48 -0.39 0.53
CA GLU A 88 -2.67 0.65 -0.47
C GLU A 88 -2.49 0.10 -1.89
N LEU A 89 -1.53 -0.77 -2.10
CA LEU A 89 -1.36 -1.44 -3.38
C LEU A 89 -2.60 -2.27 -3.74
N ALA A 90 -3.22 -2.92 -2.75
CA ALA A 90 -4.44 -3.69 -2.97
C ALA A 90 -5.58 -2.78 -3.42
N HIS A 91 -5.77 -1.64 -2.76
CA HIS A 91 -6.77 -0.66 -3.18
C HIS A 91 -6.54 -0.22 -4.62
N ASP A 92 -5.30 0.08 -4.97
CA ASP A 92 -4.97 0.59 -6.29
C ASP A 92 -5.15 -0.50 -7.36
N HIS A 93 -4.67 -1.71 -7.08
CA HIS A 93 -4.84 -2.85 -7.99
C HIS A 93 -6.31 -3.15 -8.25
N LEU A 94 -7.15 -3.06 -7.22
CA LEU A 94 -8.59 -3.30 -7.32
C LEU A 94 -9.36 -2.08 -7.85
N ARG A 95 -8.64 -1.00 -8.14
CA ARG A 95 -9.18 0.24 -8.71
C ARG A 95 -10.17 0.94 -7.78
N HIS A 96 -9.98 0.83 -6.48
CA HIS A 96 -10.83 1.48 -5.48
C HIS A 96 -10.70 3.01 -5.52
N PHE A 97 -9.61 3.53 -6.09
CA PHE A 97 -9.44 4.96 -6.27
C PHE A 97 -10.52 5.60 -7.14
N LYS A 98 -11.24 4.82 -7.94
CA LYS A 98 -12.35 5.34 -8.76
C LYS A 98 -13.56 5.70 -7.92
N HIS A 99 -13.68 5.13 -6.73
CA HIS A 99 -14.80 5.37 -5.84
C HIS A 99 -14.33 6.27 -4.71
N TRP A 100 -14.63 7.53 -4.85
CA TRP A 100 -14.15 8.54 -3.93
C TRP A 100 -14.70 8.40 -2.50
N THR A 101 -15.92 7.93 -2.39
CA THR A 101 -16.56 7.78 -1.08
C THR A 101 -15.89 6.68 -0.27
N PRO A 102 -15.52 6.93 0.97
CA PRO A 102 -14.99 5.88 1.84
C PRO A 102 -15.97 4.72 1.92
N ASN A 103 -15.45 3.52 1.84
CA ASN A 103 -16.27 2.32 1.79
C ASN A 103 -15.63 1.23 2.64
N LEU A 104 -16.30 0.87 3.73
CA LEU A 104 -15.79 -0.11 4.67
C LEU A 104 -15.58 -1.48 4.01
N GLU A 105 -16.45 -1.84 3.08
CA GLU A 105 -16.31 -3.09 2.35
C GLU A 105 -15.01 -3.12 1.55
N ASN A 106 -14.69 -2.02 0.86
CA ASN A 106 -13.44 -1.91 0.10
C ASN A 106 -12.22 -1.99 1.01
N GLU A 107 -12.30 -1.43 2.22
CA GLU A 107 -11.22 -1.56 3.20
C GLU A 107 -10.99 -3.02 3.60
N HIS A 108 -12.06 -3.77 3.84
CA HIS A 108 -11.96 -5.18 4.16
C HIS A 108 -11.45 -6.00 2.96
N ILE A 109 -11.87 -5.67 1.76
CA ILE A 109 -11.42 -6.36 0.55
C ILE A 109 -9.93 -6.13 0.34
N ALA A 110 -9.46 -4.91 0.53
CA ALA A 110 -8.04 -4.61 0.42
C ALA A 110 -7.22 -5.36 1.48
N ASP A 111 -7.70 -5.38 2.71
CA ASP A 111 -7.06 -6.15 3.78
C ASP A 111 -6.98 -7.63 3.44
N ASN A 112 -8.05 -8.19 2.89
CA ASN A 112 -8.09 -9.62 2.53
C ASN A 112 -7.12 -9.94 1.41
N LEU A 113 -7.01 -9.06 0.42
CA LEU A 113 -6.03 -9.27 -0.64
C LEU A 113 -4.60 -9.21 -0.10
N ALA A 114 -4.31 -8.24 0.77
CA ALA A 114 -3.00 -8.15 1.40
C ALA A 114 -2.70 -9.42 2.22
N ARG A 115 -3.69 -9.98 2.90
CA ARG A 115 -3.53 -11.27 3.60
C ARG A 115 -3.21 -12.41 2.63
N GLN A 116 -3.89 -12.46 1.50
CA GLN A 116 -3.63 -13.47 0.48
C GLN A 116 -2.20 -13.38 -0.06
N TRP A 117 -1.68 -12.17 -0.15
CA TRP A 117 -0.28 -11.95 -0.52
C TRP A 117 0.71 -12.34 0.58
N GLY A 118 0.21 -12.64 1.78
CA GLY A 118 1.05 -13.12 2.88
C GLY A 118 1.49 -12.06 3.88
N PHE A 119 0.92 -10.84 3.81
CA PHE A 119 1.29 -9.79 4.75
C PHE A 119 0.57 -9.93 6.09
N ASN A 120 1.19 -9.41 7.14
CA ASN A 120 0.66 -9.50 8.49
C ASN A 120 -0.34 -8.36 8.75
N VAL A 121 -1.49 -8.45 8.11
CA VAL A 121 -2.55 -7.45 8.22
C VAL A 121 -3.10 -7.38 9.63
N ASP A 122 -3.18 -8.50 10.33
CA ASP A 122 -3.71 -8.52 11.69
C ASP A 122 -2.86 -7.67 12.63
N ARG A 123 -1.53 -7.77 12.51
CA ARG A 123 -0.62 -6.95 13.30
C ARG A 123 -0.74 -5.48 12.95
N PHE A 124 -0.86 -5.17 11.67
CA PHE A 124 -1.11 -3.81 11.21
C PHE A 124 -2.38 -3.26 11.86
N ARG A 125 -3.46 -4.03 11.86
CA ARG A 125 -4.73 -3.58 12.46
C ARG A 125 -4.67 -3.48 13.97
N ASP A 126 -3.90 -4.32 14.62
CA ASP A 126 -3.69 -4.22 16.07
C ASP A 126 -3.06 -2.88 16.46
N PHE A 127 -2.12 -2.39 15.65
CA PHE A 127 -1.46 -1.11 15.91
C PHE A 127 -2.25 0.08 15.43
N CYS A 128 -2.90 -0.02 14.29
CA CYS A 128 -3.53 1.13 13.63
C CYS A 128 -5.04 1.16 13.79
N GLY A 129 -5.61 0.11 14.37
CA GLY A 129 -7.05 0.00 14.54
C GLY A 129 -7.74 -0.66 13.35
N ALA A 130 -9.00 -1.07 13.57
CA ALA A 130 -9.80 -1.71 12.55
C ALA A 130 -10.11 -0.76 11.39
N PRO A 131 -10.41 -1.30 10.20
CA PRO A 131 -10.87 -0.46 9.08
C PRO A 131 -12.06 0.38 9.49
N ARG A 132 -12.09 1.63 9.00
CA ARG A 132 -13.11 2.59 9.38
C ARG A 132 -13.89 3.05 8.15
N MET A 133 -15.19 3.22 8.33
CA MET A 133 -16.07 3.64 7.27
C MET A 133 -15.84 5.09 6.88
N ASN A 134 -15.60 5.96 7.84
CA ASN A 134 -15.43 7.39 7.60
C ASN A 134 -13.96 7.77 7.70
N ASN A 135 -13.17 7.22 6.82
CA ASN A 135 -11.72 7.36 6.87
C ASN A 135 -11.25 8.80 6.77
N ARG A 136 -11.89 9.56 5.91
CA ARG A 136 -11.43 10.89 5.58
C ARG A 136 -11.47 11.83 6.76
N LEU A 137 -12.61 11.89 7.45
CA LEU A 137 -12.75 12.74 8.61
C LEU A 137 -11.90 12.26 9.77
N LEU A 138 -11.83 10.96 9.97
CA LEU A 138 -11.05 10.39 11.05
C LEU A 138 -9.56 10.58 10.85
N GLN A 139 -9.08 10.54 9.61
CA GLN A 139 -7.68 10.77 9.31
C GLN A 139 -7.28 12.22 9.55
N ILE A 140 -8.17 13.15 9.29
CA ILE A 140 -7.91 14.57 9.57
C ILE A 140 -7.71 14.79 11.06
N HIS A 141 -8.42 14.05 11.89
CA HIS A 141 -8.38 14.22 13.33
C HIS A 141 -7.40 13.29 14.03
N SER A 142 -6.87 12.34 13.33
CA SER A 142 -5.86 11.45 13.89
C SER A 142 -4.48 11.82 13.40
#